data_f86c2fcec49f61aecd80139c449dd3a8
#
_entry.id   f86c2fcec49f61aecd80139c449dd3a8
#
_cell.length_a   1.000
_cell.length_b   1.000
_cell.length_c   1.000
_cell.angle_alpha   90.00
_cell.angle_beta   90.00
_cell.angle_gamma   90.00
#
_symmetry.space_group_name_H-M   'P 1'
#
loop_
_entity.id
_entity.type
_entity.pdbx_description
1 polymer ?
#
loop_
_entity_poly.entity_id
_entity_poly.type
_entity_poly.pdbx_seq_one_letter_code
_entity_poly.pdbx_strand_id
1 'polypeptide(L)'
;INELTSRTINYFHADAKYIGAMEPSFEPRATDHIAEMINIIETLIEKNYAYVAENNVLFSSTKFSKYGSLSGKNLEEMIAGSRVDVESYKQEASDFILWKPSKDNEPGWDSPWGKGRPGWHIECSAMSEKLLGKTFDIHGGGQDLIFPHHENEIAQSECANGEKFANYWVHNGFVTVEGNKMAKSDGNFVTVNELKEKYQGEVIRLTMILTHYRQPLNWTNDN
;
A
#
# COMPACT_ATOMS: atom_id res chain seq x y z
N ILE A 1 -0.58 -18.11 -11.34
CA ILE A 1 -0.82 -16.99 -10.42
C ILE A 1 -1.99 -17.34 -9.50
N ASN A 2 -3.18 -17.65 -10.01
CA ASN A 2 -4.39 -17.89 -9.20
C ASN A 2 -4.22 -18.99 -8.12
N GLU A 3 -3.55 -20.10 -8.45
CA GLU A 3 -3.27 -21.16 -7.48
C GLU A 3 -2.34 -20.69 -6.36
N LEU A 4 -1.29 -19.94 -6.72
CA LEU A 4 -0.35 -19.38 -5.74
C LEU A 4 -1.05 -18.39 -4.81
N THR A 5 -1.83 -17.47 -5.35
CA THR A 5 -2.55 -16.45 -4.56
C THR A 5 -3.57 -17.11 -3.64
N SER A 6 -4.36 -18.08 -4.11
CA SER A 6 -5.33 -18.80 -3.27
C SER A 6 -4.66 -19.54 -2.10
N ARG A 7 -3.53 -20.20 -2.38
CA ARG A 7 -2.75 -20.87 -1.33
C ARG A 7 -2.20 -19.88 -0.29
N THR A 8 -1.67 -18.75 -0.74
CA THR A 8 -1.14 -17.72 0.16
C THR A 8 -2.22 -17.09 1.03
N ILE A 9 -3.42 -16.84 0.48
CA ILE A 9 -4.58 -16.35 1.24
C ILE A 9 -4.95 -17.35 2.34
N ASN A 10 -5.03 -18.64 2.02
CA ASN A 10 -5.36 -19.66 3.02
C ASN A 10 -4.32 -19.73 4.15
N TYR A 11 -3.04 -19.59 3.83
CA TYR A 11 -2.00 -19.53 4.85
C TYR A 11 -2.13 -18.30 5.73
N PHE A 12 -2.36 -17.13 5.13
CA PHE A 12 -2.57 -15.90 5.87
C PHE A 12 -3.76 -16.00 6.85
N HIS A 13 -4.90 -16.51 6.39
CA HIS A 13 -6.07 -16.69 7.24
C HIS A 13 -5.81 -17.67 8.38
N ALA A 14 -5.12 -18.79 8.09
CA ALA A 14 -4.76 -19.77 9.11
C ALA A 14 -3.82 -19.17 10.17
N ASP A 15 -2.83 -18.40 9.77
CA ASP A 15 -1.89 -17.75 10.66
C ASP A 15 -2.55 -16.64 11.49
N ALA A 16 -3.37 -15.78 10.86
CA ALA A 16 -4.14 -14.74 11.55
C ALA A 16 -5.09 -15.34 12.60
N LYS A 17 -5.80 -16.40 12.24
CA LYS A 17 -6.69 -17.14 13.17
C LYS A 17 -5.90 -17.75 14.33
N TYR A 18 -4.74 -18.32 14.05
CA TYR A 18 -3.90 -18.96 15.08
C TYR A 18 -3.48 -17.99 16.18
N ILE A 19 -3.09 -16.77 15.81
CA ILE A 19 -2.74 -15.72 16.79
C ILE A 19 -3.95 -14.97 17.35
N GLY A 20 -5.18 -15.41 17.02
CA GLY A 20 -6.41 -14.83 17.54
C GLY A 20 -6.75 -13.44 16.98
N ALA A 21 -6.28 -13.10 15.77
CA ALA A 21 -6.74 -11.90 15.08
C ALA A 21 -8.21 -12.08 14.65
N MET A 22 -9.01 -11.02 14.82
CA MET A 22 -10.39 -11.01 14.35
C MET A 22 -10.42 -10.96 12.82
N GLU A 23 -11.39 -11.65 12.22
CA GLU A 23 -11.64 -11.55 10.79
C GLU A 23 -12.13 -10.13 10.44
N PRO A 24 -11.64 -9.52 9.34
CA PRO A 24 -12.13 -8.23 8.88
C PRO A 24 -13.55 -8.35 8.35
N SER A 25 -14.33 -7.26 8.42
CA SER A 25 -15.69 -7.22 7.85
C SER A 25 -15.68 -7.34 6.33
N PHE A 26 -14.64 -6.83 5.68
CA PHE A 26 -14.42 -6.89 4.24
C PHE A 26 -12.95 -7.19 3.96
N GLU A 27 -12.72 -7.98 2.92
CA GLU A 27 -11.39 -8.34 2.44
C GLU A 27 -11.36 -8.17 0.90
N PRO A 28 -11.34 -6.90 0.43
CA PRO A 28 -11.45 -6.60 -0.99
C PRO A 28 -10.22 -7.06 -1.76
N ARG A 29 -10.45 -7.45 -3.02
CA ARG A 29 -9.38 -7.75 -3.96
C ARG A 29 -9.28 -6.64 -4.99
N ALA A 30 -8.08 -6.16 -5.24
CA ALA A 30 -7.82 -5.10 -6.24
C ALA A 30 -8.38 -5.46 -7.62
N THR A 31 -8.28 -6.73 -8.01
CA THR A 31 -8.80 -7.24 -9.30
C THR A 31 -10.32 -7.12 -9.47
N ASP A 32 -11.06 -6.98 -8.40
CA ASP A 32 -12.52 -6.86 -8.41
C ASP A 32 -12.98 -5.38 -8.42
N HIS A 33 -12.03 -4.42 -8.38
CA HIS A 33 -12.30 -2.99 -8.24
C HIS A 33 -11.68 -2.14 -9.36
N ILE A 34 -11.42 -2.73 -10.50
CA ILE A 34 -10.78 -2.04 -11.64
C ILE A 34 -11.65 -0.87 -12.15
N ALA A 35 -12.96 -1.03 -12.19
CA ALA A 35 -13.87 0.02 -12.63
C ALA A 35 -13.81 1.25 -11.71
N GLU A 36 -13.76 1.04 -10.40
CA GLU A 36 -13.63 2.12 -9.41
C GLU A 36 -12.29 2.85 -9.56
N MET A 37 -11.20 2.13 -9.81
CA MET A 37 -9.88 2.73 -10.06
C MET A 37 -9.91 3.61 -11.32
N ILE A 38 -10.48 3.12 -12.41
CA ILE A 38 -10.63 3.88 -13.67
C ILE A 38 -11.43 5.14 -13.41
N ASN A 39 -12.54 5.08 -12.69
CA ASN A 39 -13.39 6.24 -12.38
C ASN A 39 -12.64 7.32 -11.59
N ILE A 40 -11.83 6.93 -10.60
CA ILE A 40 -11.01 7.89 -9.84
C ILE A 40 -9.96 8.52 -10.76
N ILE A 41 -9.30 7.74 -11.62
CA ILE A 41 -8.29 8.24 -12.55
C ILE A 41 -8.90 9.22 -13.55
N GLU A 42 -10.08 8.92 -14.13
CA GLU A 42 -10.80 9.84 -15.01
C GLU A 42 -11.12 11.15 -14.29
N THR A 43 -11.62 11.09 -13.06
CA THR A 43 -11.88 12.27 -12.22
C THR A 43 -10.62 13.10 -11.99
N LEU A 44 -9.48 12.45 -11.73
CA LEU A 44 -8.19 13.14 -11.55
C LEU A 44 -7.72 13.83 -12.84
N ILE A 45 -7.94 13.21 -13.99
CA ILE A 45 -7.62 13.81 -15.30
C ILE A 45 -8.53 15.02 -15.57
N GLU A 46 -9.84 14.88 -15.38
CA GLU A 46 -10.80 15.98 -15.55
C GLU A 46 -10.48 17.19 -14.68
N LYS A 47 -10.02 16.94 -13.45
CA LYS A 47 -9.59 17.97 -12.49
C LYS A 47 -8.16 18.46 -12.70
N ASN A 48 -7.46 17.98 -13.75
CA ASN A 48 -6.08 18.33 -14.07
C ASN A 48 -5.03 17.92 -13.03
N TYR A 49 -5.31 16.97 -12.14
CA TYR A 49 -4.32 16.36 -11.24
C TYR A 49 -3.58 15.19 -11.86
N ALA A 50 -4.07 14.66 -12.97
CA ALA A 50 -3.40 13.58 -13.71
C ALA A 50 -3.29 13.92 -15.20
N TYR A 51 -2.37 13.24 -15.88
CA TYR A 51 -2.13 13.40 -17.31
C TYR A 51 -1.75 12.07 -17.96
N VAL A 52 -1.97 11.99 -19.29
CA VAL A 52 -1.61 10.81 -20.10
C VAL A 52 -0.30 11.10 -20.83
N ALA A 53 0.66 10.17 -20.74
CA ALA A 53 1.93 10.24 -21.48
C ALA A 53 2.38 8.83 -21.85
N GLU A 54 2.65 8.59 -23.13
CA GLU A 54 3.09 7.30 -23.71
C GLU A 54 2.22 6.12 -23.24
N ASN A 55 0.89 6.29 -23.28
CA ASN A 55 -0.13 5.35 -22.79
C ASN A 55 -0.08 5.05 -21.28
N ASN A 56 0.76 5.75 -20.49
CA ASN A 56 0.69 5.74 -19.05
C ASN A 56 -0.21 6.88 -18.57
N VAL A 57 -0.87 6.69 -17.43
CA VAL A 57 -1.51 7.79 -16.71
C VAL A 57 -0.74 8.05 -15.44
N LEU A 58 -0.37 9.30 -15.22
CA LEU A 58 0.42 9.74 -14.09
C LEU A 58 -0.31 10.80 -13.27
N PHE A 59 -0.12 10.74 -11.97
CA PHE A 59 -0.50 11.82 -11.06
C PHE A 59 0.58 12.91 -11.06
N SER A 60 0.16 14.16 -11.17
CA SER A 60 1.05 15.34 -11.11
C SER A 60 1.20 15.79 -9.66
N SER A 61 2.24 15.34 -9.00
CA SER A 61 2.46 15.55 -7.56
C SER A 61 2.58 17.03 -7.17
N THR A 62 3.16 17.86 -8.04
CA THR A 62 3.35 19.30 -7.83
C THR A 62 2.04 20.08 -7.81
N LYS A 63 0.97 19.54 -8.38
CA LYS A 63 -0.36 20.18 -8.37
C LYS A 63 -1.12 20.01 -7.05
N PHE A 64 -0.72 19.08 -6.21
CA PHE A 64 -1.30 18.89 -4.88
C PHE A 64 -0.44 19.60 -3.84
N SER A 65 -0.85 20.81 -3.43
CA SER A 65 -0.06 21.67 -2.52
C SER A 65 0.24 21.07 -1.14
N LYS A 66 -0.52 20.04 -0.73
CA LYS A 66 -0.33 19.31 0.53
C LYS A 66 0.54 18.06 0.39
N TYR A 67 1.11 17.80 -0.81
CA TYR A 67 1.92 16.60 -1.03
C TYR A 67 3.14 16.60 -0.10
N GLY A 68 3.32 15.53 0.66
CA GLY A 68 4.36 15.41 1.68
C GLY A 68 3.90 15.72 3.11
N SER A 69 2.64 16.11 3.31
CA SER A 69 2.12 16.50 4.64
C SER A 69 2.07 15.35 5.66
N LEU A 70 1.84 14.12 5.22
CA LEU A 70 1.84 12.95 6.10
C LEU A 70 3.25 12.52 6.47
N SER A 71 4.13 12.45 5.49
CA SER A 71 5.51 12.01 5.67
C SER A 71 6.42 13.06 6.32
N GLY A 72 6.00 14.32 6.31
CA GLY A 72 6.82 15.46 6.73
C GLY A 72 8.02 15.74 5.83
N LYS A 73 8.06 15.12 4.63
CA LYS A 73 9.14 15.29 3.66
C LYS A 73 8.81 16.39 2.66
N ASN A 74 9.81 17.18 2.30
CA ASN A 74 9.69 18.07 1.15
C ASN A 74 9.94 17.32 -0.18
N LEU A 75 9.55 17.93 -1.28
CA LEU A 75 9.63 17.31 -2.61
C LEU A 75 11.06 16.91 -3.01
N GLU A 76 12.07 17.69 -2.62
CA GLU A 76 13.49 17.43 -2.90
C GLU A 76 13.99 16.19 -2.16
N GLU A 77 13.62 16.04 -0.89
CA GLU A 77 13.94 14.84 -0.10
C GLU A 77 13.27 13.58 -0.65
N MET A 78 12.07 13.72 -1.21
CA MET A 78 11.33 12.62 -1.84
C MET A 78 12.05 12.16 -3.13
N ILE A 79 12.48 13.09 -3.96
CA ILE A 79 13.22 12.81 -5.20
C ILE A 79 14.58 12.17 -4.88
N ALA A 80 15.32 12.72 -3.91
CA ALA A 80 16.60 12.18 -3.49
C ALA A 80 16.52 10.77 -2.90
N GLY A 81 15.38 10.42 -2.25
CA GLY A 81 15.12 9.10 -1.71
C GLY A 81 14.59 8.07 -2.73
N SER A 82 14.16 8.52 -3.89
CA SER A 82 13.71 7.65 -4.98
C SER A 82 14.91 7.15 -5.78
N ARG A 83 15.20 5.84 -5.71
CA ARG A 83 16.24 5.17 -6.51
C ARG A 83 15.77 4.85 -7.94
N VAL A 84 14.77 5.57 -8.45
CA VAL A 84 14.18 5.29 -9.76
C VAL A 84 14.73 6.29 -10.77
N ASP A 85 15.28 5.78 -11.86
CA ASP A 85 15.59 6.59 -13.04
C ASP A 85 14.32 7.34 -13.46
N VAL A 86 14.47 8.63 -13.74
CA VAL A 86 13.34 9.47 -14.19
C VAL A 86 12.95 9.01 -15.58
N GLU A 87 11.84 8.28 -15.67
CA GLU A 87 11.28 7.81 -16.93
C GLU A 87 10.92 9.02 -17.84
N SER A 88 11.20 8.91 -19.12
CA SER A 88 11.04 10.02 -20.10
C SER A 88 9.62 10.57 -20.21
N TYR A 89 8.63 9.78 -19.86
CA TYR A 89 7.20 10.18 -19.90
C TYR A 89 6.73 10.96 -18.68
N LYS A 90 7.56 11.14 -17.64
CA LYS A 90 7.22 11.94 -16.46
C LYS A 90 7.48 13.42 -16.71
N GLN A 91 6.55 14.29 -16.27
CA GLN A 91 6.76 15.74 -16.27
C GLN A 91 7.67 16.15 -15.12
N GLU A 92 7.47 15.53 -13.93
CA GLU A 92 8.28 15.75 -12.75
C GLU A 92 8.76 14.41 -12.18
N ALA A 93 9.93 14.39 -11.57
CA ALA A 93 10.51 13.16 -11.00
C ALA A 93 9.64 12.51 -9.91
N SER A 94 8.89 13.34 -9.19
CA SER A 94 7.97 12.92 -8.12
C SER A 94 6.61 12.43 -8.60
N ASP A 95 6.31 12.56 -9.91
CA ASP A 95 5.05 12.06 -10.47
C ASP A 95 5.01 10.52 -10.40
N PHE A 96 3.84 9.97 -10.18
CA PHE A 96 3.70 8.54 -9.99
C PHE A 96 2.58 7.94 -10.84
N ILE A 97 2.73 6.66 -11.14
CA ILE A 97 1.83 5.91 -12.02
C ILE A 97 0.47 5.69 -11.37
N LEU A 98 -0.59 6.01 -12.10
CA LEU A 98 -1.97 5.63 -11.82
C LEU A 98 -2.41 4.45 -12.68
N TRP A 99 -1.99 4.41 -13.96
CA TRP A 99 -2.26 3.34 -14.91
C TRP A 99 -1.06 3.12 -15.81
N LYS A 100 -0.69 1.86 -16.02
CA LYS A 100 0.47 1.46 -16.83
C LYS A 100 0.05 0.45 -17.90
N PRO A 101 0.52 0.57 -19.16
CA PRO A 101 0.28 -0.44 -20.19
C PRO A 101 0.75 -1.83 -19.75
N SER A 102 -0.02 -2.86 -20.06
CA SER A 102 0.37 -4.26 -19.84
C SER A 102 0.90 -4.87 -21.14
N LYS A 103 1.93 -5.70 -21.02
CA LYS A 103 2.46 -6.52 -22.12
C LYS A 103 1.56 -7.74 -22.33
N ASP A 104 1.68 -8.41 -23.47
CA ASP A 104 0.82 -9.54 -23.86
C ASP A 104 0.79 -10.69 -22.85
N ASN A 105 1.86 -10.89 -22.09
CA ASN A 105 2.00 -11.95 -21.08
C ASN A 105 1.77 -11.47 -19.64
N GLU A 106 1.36 -10.21 -19.45
CA GLU A 106 1.05 -9.62 -18.16
C GLU A 106 -0.46 -9.52 -17.95
N PRO A 107 -0.95 -9.60 -16.70
CA PRO A 107 -2.33 -9.24 -16.39
C PRO A 107 -2.65 -7.82 -16.88
N GLY A 108 -3.84 -7.64 -17.45
CA GLY A 108 -4.27 -6.33 -17.92
C GLY A 108 -5.76 -6.28 -18.17
N TRP A 109 -6.33 -5.11 -17.98
CA TRP A 109 -7.73 -4.80 -18.14
C TRP A 109 -7.90 -3.68 -19.17
N ASP A 110 -9.04 -3.66 -19.84
CA ASP A 110 -9.37 -2.60 -20.77
C ASP A 110 -9.64 -1.29 -20.02
N SER A 111 -9.15 -0.19 -20.57
CA SER A 111 -9.36 1.15 -20.03
C SER A 111 -9.43 2.20 -21.16
N PRO A 112 -9.87 3.45 -20.89
CA PRO A 112 -9.84 4.52 -21.87
C PRO A 112 -8.44 4.83 -22.45
N TRP A 113 -7.40 4.43 -21.73
CA TRP A 113 -5.99 4.65 -22.11
C TRP A 113 -5.34 3.42 -22.76
N GLY A 114 -6.14 2.40 -23.05
CA GLY A 114 -5.69 1.11 -23.58
C GLY A 114 -5.60 0.02 -22.53
N LYS A 115 -5.24 -1.19 -22.96
CA LYS A 115 -5.09 -2.34 -22.08
C LYS A 115 -3.90 -2.14 -21.14
N GLY A 116 -4.15 -2.22 -19.85
CA GLY A 116 -3.14 -1.95 -18.83
C GLY A 116 -3.50 -2.45 -17.46
N ARG A 117 -2.76 -2.00 -16.47
CA ARG A 117 -2.95 -2.32 -15.06
C ARG A 117 -2.83 -1.08 -14.18
N PRO A 118 -3.52 -1.04 -13.03
CA PRO A 118 -3.41 0.07 -12.09
C PRO A 118 -2.00 0.18 -11.49
N GLY A 119 -1.64 1.39 -11.08
CA GLY A 119 -0.55 1.60 -10.14
C GLY A 119 -0.90 1.06 -8.76
N TRP A 120 0.09 0.76 -7.95
CA TRP A 120 -0.13 0.14 -6.64
C TRP A 120 -1.01 0.98 -5.69
N HIS A 121 -0.89 2.30 -5.72
CA HIS A 121 -1.53 3.18 -4.74
C HIS A 121 -3.03 3.40 -5.01
N ILE A 122 -3.45 3.41 -6.28
CA ILE A 122 -4.85 3.64 -6.66
C ILE A 122 -5.76 2.47 -6.24
N GLU A 123 -5.19 1.27 -6.06
CA GLU A 123 -5.92 0.10 -5.60
C GLU A 123 -6.57 0.36 -4.24
N CYS A 124 -5.77 0.81 -3.27
CA CYS A 124 -6.25 1.09 -1.92
C CYS A 124 -7.17 2.31 -1.87
N SER A 125 -6.88 3.36 -2.63
CA SER A 125 -7.77 4.54 -2.74
C SER A 125 -9.16 4.15 -3.23
N ALA A 126 -9.25 3.31 -4.28
CA ALA A 126 -10.53 2.89 -4.84
C ALA A 126 -11.30 1.93 -3.92
N MET A 127 -10.61 0.94 -3.35
CA MET A 127 -11.24 -0.02 -2.45
C MET A 127 -11.76 0.63 -1.17
N SER A 128 -10.98 1.53 -0.56
CA SER A 128 -11.41 2.25 0.64
C SER A 128 -12.57 3.19 0.37
N GLU A 129 -12.55 3.95 -0.71
CA GLU A 129 -13.68 4.80 -1.08
C GLU A 129 -14.96 4.00 -1.30
N LYS A 130 -14.88 2.87 -2.01
CA LYS A 130 -16.02 1.99 -2.29
C LYS A 130 -16.66 1.41 -1.04
N LEU A 131 -15.85 1.02 -0.06
CA LEU A 131 -16.31 0.28 1.12
C LEU A 131 -16.55 1.18 2.34
N LEU A 132 -15.80 2.25 2.48
CA LEU A 132 -15.79 3.10 3.67
C LEU A 132 -16.25 4.54 3.39
N GLY A 133 -16.41 4.90 2.11
CA GLY A 133 -16.74 6.26 1.69
C GLY A 133 -15.51 7.14 1.48
N LYS A 134 -15.75 8.42 1.12
CA LYS A 134 -14.70 9.37 0.77
C LYS A 134 -13.80 9.76 1.93
N THR A 135 -14.36 9.77 3.12
CA THR A 135 -13.66 10.02 4.39
C THR A 135 -14.01 8.94 5.37
N PHE A 136 -13.00 8.34 6.00
CA PHE A 136 -13.18 7.32 7.03
C PHE A 136 -12.31 7.59 8.26
N ASP A 137 -12.54 6.83 9.33
CA ASP A 137 -11.96 7.17 10.63
C ASP A 137 -10.47 6.87 10.71
N ILE A 138 -10.06 5.62 10.45
CA ILE A 138 -8.69 5.17 10.70
C ILE A 138 -8.12 4.47 9.48
N HIS A 139 -6.94 4.92 9.03
CA HIS A 139 -6.12 4.23 8.02
C HIS A 139 -4.83 3.76 8.68
N GLY A 140 -4.50 2.49 8.51
CA GLY A 140 -3.36 1.86 9.17
C GLY A 140 -2.42 1.13 8.22
N GLY A 141 -1.16 0.99 8.65
CA GLY A 141 -0.14 0.22 7.92
C GLY A 141 1.22 0.23 8.59
N GLY A 142 2.23 -0.29 7.93
CA GLY A 142 3.61 -0.21 8.38
C GLY A 142 4.21 1.18 8.18
N GLN A 143 5.25 1.51 8.92
CA GLN A 143 5.98 2.78 8.79
C GLN A 143 6.57 2.98 7.38
N ASP A 144 6.90 1.91 6.68
CA ASP A 144 7.38 1.93 5.30
C ASP A 144 6.32 2.36 4.29
N LEU A 145 5.05 2.26 4.64
CA LEU A 145 3.93 2.69 3.80
C LEU A 145 3.65 4.20 3.91
N ILE A 146 4.15 4.91 4.94
CA ILE A 146 3.94 6.35 5.07
C ILE A 146 4.30 7.05 3.77
N PHE A 147 5.46 6.73 3.22
CA PHE A 147 5.93 7.24 1.95
C PHE A 147 6.57 6.12 1.11
N PRO A 148 6.22 5.98 -0.16
CA PRO A 148 5.30 6.85 -0.91
C PRO A 148 3.81 6.46 -0.84
N HIS A 149 3.46 5.28 -0.31
CA HIS A 149 2.15 4.65 -0.52
C HIS A 149 0.98 5.48 0.04
N HIS A 150 0.94 5.72 1.35
CA HIS A 150 -0.14 6.48 1.99
C HIS A 150 -0.17 7.95 1.58
N GLU A 151 0.99 8.56 1.34
CA GLU A 151 1.06 9.92 0.80
C GLU A 151 0.39 10.02 -0.58
N ASN A 152 0.61 9.00 -1.43
CA ASN A 152 0.01 8.93 -2.76
C ASN A 152 -1.49 8.63 -2.69
N GLU A 153 -1.95 7.82 -1.73
CA GLU A 153 -3.38 7.59 -1.51
C GLU A 153 -4.10 8.87 -1.08
N ILE A 154 -3.50 9.67 -0.19
CA ILE A 154 -4.03 10.99 0.19
C ILE A 154 -4.17 11.87 -1.05
N ALA A 155 -3.11 11.97 -1.86
CA ALA A 155 -3.10 12.80 -3.05
C ALA A 155 -4.20 12.38 -4.03
N GLN A 156 -4.33 11.08 -4.31
CA GLN A 156 -5.36 10.54 -5.18
C GLN A 156 -6.77 10.84 -4.66
N SER A 157 -7.04 10.48 -3.41
CA SER A 157 -8.39 10.54 -2.84
C SER A 157 -8.83 11.98 -2.57
N GLU A 158 -7.98 12.83 -1.98
CA GLU A 158 -8.32 14.22 -1.68
C GLU A 158 -8.46 15.06 -2.95
N CYS A 159 -7.63 14.83 -3.97
CA CYS A 159 -7.78 15.54 -5.25
C CYS A 159 -9.02 15.07 -6.02
N ALA A 160 -9.31 13.76 -6.01
CA ALA A 160 -10.52 13.25 -6.66
C ALA A 160 -11.80 13.73 -5.96
N ASN A 161 -11.85 13.68 -4.64
CA ASN A 161 -13.07 13.90 -3.88
C ASN A 161 -13.24 15.32 -3.33
N GLY A 162 -12.14 16.04 -3.11
CA GLY A 162 -12.14 17.36 -2.44
C GLY A 162 -12.39 17.28 -0.93
N GLU A 163 -12.33 16.10 -0.35
CA GLU A 163 -12.58 15.81 1.06
C GLU A 163 -11.36 15.12 1.69
N LYS A 164 -11.22 15.23 3.00
CA LYS A 164 -10.14 14.56 3.73
C LYS A 164 -10.27 13.04 3.58
N PHE A 165 -9.17 12.35 3.29
CA PHE A 165 -9.18 10.91 3.06
C PHE A 165 -9.41 10.10 4.34
N ALA A 166 -8.56 10.28 5.36
CA ALA A 166 -8.69 9.58 6.64
C ALA A 166 -8.50 10.53 7.82
N ASN A 167 -9.26 10.33 8.91
CA ASN A 167 -9.20 11.18 10.10
C ASN A 167 -7.95 10.91 10.93
N TYR A 168 -7.58 9.65 11.10
CA TYR A 168 -6.44 9.21 11.89
C TYR A 168 -5.57 8.24 11.10
N TRP A 169 -4.26 8.35 11.31
CA TRP A 169 -3.25 7.49 10.73
C TRP A 169 -2.56 6.69 11.83
N VAL A 170 -2.46 5.37 11.64
CA VAL A 170 -1.81 4.46 12.58
C VAL A 170 -0.73 3.68 11.85
N HIS A 171 0.54 3.87 12.25
CA HIS A 171 1.67 3.21 11.62
C HIS A 171 2.43 2.34 12.62
N ASN A 172 2.62 1.07 12.28
CA ASN A 172 3.38 0.11 13.07
C ASN A 172 4.87 0.20 12.76
N GLY A 173 5.68 0.00 13.79
CA GLY A 173 7.12 -0.23 13.64
C GLY A 173 7.43 -1.53 12.90
N PHE A 174 8.70 -1.70 12.53
CA PHE A 174 9.18 -2.90 11.86
C PHE A 174 9.32 -4.08 12.82
N VAL A 175 9.33 -5.29 12.27
CA VAL A 175 9.83 -6.47 12.97
C VAL A 175 11.31 -6.63 12.66
N THR A 176 12.11 -6.76 13.71
CA THR A 176 13.54 -7.12 13.65
C THR A 176 13.74 -8.51 14.24
N VAL A 177 14.76 -9.21 13.82
CA VAL A 177 15.14 -10.52 14.35
C VAL A 177 16.58 -10.44 14.82
N GLU A 178 16.82 -10.72 16.12
CA GLU A 178 18.13 -10.59 16.76
C GLU A 178 18.80 -9.22 16.46
N GLY A 179 18.00 -8.14 16.53
CA GLY A 179 18.45 -6.77 16.29
C GLY A 179 18.59 -6.36 14.81
N ASN A 180 18.46 -7.28 13.85
CA ASN A 180 18.58 -7.01 12.44
C ASN A 180 17.19 -6.90 11.78
N LYS A 181 17.06 -6.07 10.74
CA LYS A 181 15.81 -5.99 9.97
C LYS A 181 15.46 -7.37 9.43
N MET A 182 14.21 -7.81 9.62
CA MET A 182 13.73 -9.04 9.03
C MET A 182 13.62 -8.89 7.51
N ALA A 183 14.40 -9.64 6.75
CA ALA A 183 14.42 -9.59 5.30
C ALA A 183 14.62 -10.97 4.69
N LYS A 184 13.93 -11.24 3.56
CA LYS A 184 14.08 -12.51 2.84
C LYS A 184 15.50 -12.74 2.32
N SER A 185 16.18 -11.66 1.91
CA SER A 185 17.59 -11.70 1.47
C SER A 185 18.56 -12.18 2.53
N ASP A 186 18.25 -11.91 3.80
CA ASP A 186 19.14 -12.18 4.93
C ASP A 186 18.87 -13.54 5.58
N GLY A 187 17.82 -14.26 5.11
CA GLY A 187 17.45 -15.57 5.60
C GLY A 187 16.98 -15.62 7.06
N ASN A 188 16.74 -14.45 7.67
CA ASN A 188 16.29 -14.31 9.06
C ASN A 188 14.76 -14.16 9.19
N PHE A 189 14.02 -14.68 8.21
CA PHE A 189 12.57 -14.55 8.16
C PHE A 189 11.92 -15.52 9.15
N VAL A 190 11.08 -15.01 10.06
CA VAL A 190 10.33 -15.81 11.03
C VAL A 190 8.85 -15.72 10.70
N THR A 191 8.21 -16.85 10.47
CA THR A 191 6.78 -16.93 10.13
C THR A 191 5.96 -17.45 11.30
N VAL A 192 4.69 -17.06 11.36
CA VAL A 192 3.74 -17.63 12.34
C VAL A 192 3.64 -19.16 12.17
N ASN A 193 3.70 -19.64 10.91
CA ASN A 193 3.67 -21.06 10.61
C ASN A 193 4.85 -21.85 11.21
N GLU A 194 6.03 -21.25 11.34
CA GLU A 194 7.18 -21.88 12.02
C GLU A 194 7.04 -21.77 13.54
N LEU A 195 6.53 -20.64 14.03
CA LEU A 195 6.37 -20.42 15.45
C LEU A 195 5.32 -21.30 16.10
N LYS A 196 4.24 -21.65 15.38
CA LYS A 196 3.17 -22.52 15.90
C LYS A 196 3.63 -23.93 16.27
N GLU A 197 4.76 -24.38 15.74
CA GLU A 197 5.36 -25.67 16.11
C GLU A 197 5.98 -25.66 17.52
N LYS A 198 6.21 -24.45 18.06
CA LYS A 198 6.90 -24.26 19.36
C LYS A 198 6.08 -23.53 20.39
N TYR A 199 5.20 -22.62 19.94
CA TYR A 199 4.50 -21.68 20.83
C TYR A 199 3.00 -21.65 20.52
N GLN A 200 2.19 -21.46 21.56
CA GLN A 200 0.75 -21.22 21.40
C GLN A 200 0.49 -19.83 20.80
N GLY A 201 -0.61 -19.68 20.08
CA GLY A 201 -0.95 -18.44 19.39
C GLY A 201 -1.05 -17.22 20.32
N GLU A 202 -1.57 -17.42 21.54
CA GLU A 202 -1.66 -16.38 22.55
C GLU A 202 -0.27 -15.89 23.01
N VAL A 203 0.72 -16.78 23.07
CA VAL A 203 2.10 -16.43 23.43
C VAL A 203 2.71 -15.57 22.32
N ILE A 204 2.57 -15.96 21.06
CA ILE A 204 3.04 -15.18 19.91
C ILE A 204 2.38 -13.80 19.91
N ARG A 205 1.06 -13.75 20.08
CA ARG A 205 0.31 -12.50 20.17
C ARG A 205 0.77 -11.62 21.33
N LEU A 206 0.96 -12.20 22.52
CA LEU A 206 1.43 -11.47 23.70
C LEU A 206 2.79 -10.82 23.42
N THR A 207 3.73 -11.56 22.85
CA THR A 207 5.05 -11.03 22.46
C THR A 207 4.91 -9.82 21.52
N MET A 208 3.99 -9.87 20.55
CA MET A 208 3.74 -8.74 19.65
C MET A 208 3.22 -7.50 20.38
N ILE A 209 2.31 -7.65 21.34
CA ILE A 209 1.66 -6.53 22.03
C ILE A 209 2.45 -6.00 23.25
N LEU A 210 3.47 -6.70 23.72
CA LEU A 210 4.37 -6.20 24.75
C LEU A 210 5.23 -5.02 24.27
N THR A 211 5.45 -4.92 22.97
CA THR A 211 6.14 -3.77 22.37
C THR A 211 5.12 -2.73 21.94
N HIS A 212 5.39 -1.45 22.25
CA HIS A 212 4.53 -0.38 21.74
C HIS A 212 4.51 -0.39 20.21
N TYR A 213 3.32 -0.32 19.58
CA TYR A 213 3.14 -0.53 18.14
C TYR A 213 4.02 0.35 17.24
N ARG A 214 4.42 1.55 17.68
CA ARG A 214 5.34 2.44 16.94
C ARG A 214 6.81 2.06 17.06
N GLN A 215 7.16 1.19 18.02
CA GLN A 215 8.54 0.76 18.24
C GLN A 215 8.84 -0.48 17.38
N PRO A 216 10.09 -0.68 16.96
CA PRO A 216 10.49 -1.94 16.36
C PRO A 216 10.26 -3.10 17.33
N LEU A 217 9.56 -4.12 16.87
CA LEU A 217 9.43 -5.38 17.59
C LEU A 217 10.66 -6.23 17.31
N ASN A 218 11.52 -6.40 18.31
CA ASN A 218 12.69 -7.26 18.17
C ASN A 218 12.34 -8.70 18.57
N TRP A 219 12.21 -9.57 17.60
CA TRP A 219 12.01 -10.98 17.85
C TRP A 219 13.34 -11.64 18.22
N THR A 220 13.42 -12.24 19.41
CA THR A 220 14.58 -12.98 19.89
C THR A 220 14.14 -14.33 20.44
N ASN A 221 15.08 -15.25 20.64
CA ASN A 221 14.78 -16.54 21.27
C ASN A 221 14.51 -16.42 22.78
N ASP A 222 14.83 -15.27 23.36
CA ASP A 222 14.68 -15.01 24.82
C ASP A 222 13.39 -14.24 25.17
N ASN A 223 12.59 -13.86 24.18
CA ASN A 223 11.33 -13.10 24.36
C ASN A 223 10.13 -14.02 24.53
#